data_0b1e7aed21adfae44c09a60233e67474
#
_entry.id   0b1e7aed21adfae44c09a60233e67474
#
_cell.length_a   1.000
_cell.length_b   1.000
_cell.length_c   1.000
_cell.angle_alpha   90.00
_cell.angle_beta   90.00
_cell.angle_gamma   90.00
#
_symmetry.space_group_name_H-M   'P 1'
#
loop_
_entity.id
_entity.type
_entity.pdbx_description
1 polymer ?
#
loop_
_entity_poly.entity_id
_entity_poly.type
_entity_poly.pdbx_seq_one_letter_code
_entity_poly.pdbx_strand_id
1 'polypeptide(L)'
;MPVYIPNDREKKDPVLFADTVRIIMANALRVPVTDHTYEDCRLMISAGNLQLPMEAGLVEFTKLSQKLKLDWDNIHQCLDEYAAIAVASKGGKIGITELANYLKLAISEPLRQLFALFDRNNDGSIDFREYVIGLTVLCNPVNTEKILQMSFKLFDLDDDVFITEQELAAILRAAFGVPNLDVSRLFREIPGQNSVHFTQDL
;
A
#
# COMPACT_ATOMS: atom_id res chain seq x y z
N MET A 1 -11.60 -17.92 -36.90
CA MET A 1 -12.73 -17.33 -36.15
C MET A 1 -13.64 -16.61 -37.12
N PRO A 2 -14.96 -16.67 -36.99
CA PRO A 2 -15.84 -15.83 -37.80
C PRO A 2 -15.56 -14.36 -37.52
N VAL A 3 -15.69 -13.55 -38.57
CA VAL A 3 -15.56 -12.09 -38.47
C VAL A 3 -16.73 -11.54 -37.65
N TYR A 4 -16.40 -10.86 -36.53
CA TYR A 4 -17.42 -10.17 -35.74
C TYR A 4 -17.77 -8.82 -36.38
N ILE A 5 -19.06 -8.56 -36.55
CA ILE A 5 -19.54 -7.29 -37.09
C ILE A 5 -20.23 -6.52 -35.97
N PRO A 6 -19.71 -5.32 -35.59
CA PRO A 6 -20.29 -4.54 -34.51
C PRO A 6 -21.67 -4.03 -34.85
N ASN A 7 -22.54 -4.04 -33.83
CA ASN A 7 -23.89 -3.46 -33.94
C ASN A 7 -23.84 -1.92 -33.84
N ASP A 8 -24.98 -1.25 -34.06
CA ASP A 8 -25.03 0.22 -34.13
C ASP A 8 -24.73 0.93 -32.78
N ARG A 9 -24.89 0.23 -31.64
CA ARG A 9 -24.47 0.75 -30.32
C ARG A 9 -22.97 0.67 -30.16
N GLU A 10 -22.38 -0.46 -30.50
CA GLU A 10 -20.95 -0.70 -30.44
C GLU A 10 -20.14 0.19 -31.38
N LYS A 11 -20.70 0.55 -32.54
CA LYS A 11 -20.11 1.54 -33.45
C LYS A 11 -19.95 2.93 -32.81
N LYS A 12 -20.82 3.25 -31.83
CA LYS A 12 -20.83 4.54 -31.14
C LYS A 12 -20.11 4.51 -29.80
N ASP A 13 -19.88 3.32 -29.26
CA ASP A 13 -19.24 3.11 -27.95
C ASP A 13 -18.05 2.15 -28.10
N PRO A 14 -16.81 2.70 -28.18
CA PRO A 14 -15.61 1.89 -28.35
C PRO A 14 -15.35 0.94 -27.15
N VAL A 15 -15.80 1.32 -25.95
CA VAL A 15 -15.60 0.50 -24.74
C VAL A 15 -16.50 -0.72 -24.83
N LEU A 16 -17.78 -0.52 -25.12
CA LEU A 16 -18.74 -1.61 -25.33
C LEU A 16 -18.28 -2.57 -26.43
N PHE A 17 -17.76 -2.04 -27.55
CA PHE A 17 -17.20 -2.86 -28.63
C PHE A 17 -16.02 -3.70 -28.14
N ALA A 18 -15.07 -3.09 -27.42
CA ALA A 18 -13.90 -3.77 -26.92
C ALA A 18 -14.27 -4.90 -25.94
N ASP A 19 -15.21 -4.65 -25.02
CA ASP A 19 -15.71 -5.65 -24.07
C ASP A 19 -16.41 -6.81 -24.77
N THR A 20 -17.23 -6.53 -25.76
CA THR A 20 -17.91 -7.57 -26.54
C THR A 20 -16.91 -8.45 -27.28
N VAL A 21 -15.94 -7.84 -27.97
CA VAL A 21 -14.87 -8.58 -28.68
C VAL A 21 -14.04 -9.41 -27.71
N ARG A 22 -13.70 -8.86 -26.56
CA ARG A 22 -12.97 -9.58 -25.49
C ARG A 22 -13.70 -10.84 -25.02
N ILE A 23 -15.02 -10.74 -24.80
CA ILE A 23 -15.86 -11.88 -24.42
C ILE A 23 -15.90 -12.94 -25.53
N ILE A 24 -16.08 -12.52 -26.79
CA ILE A 24 -16.11 -13.43 -27.95
C ILE A 24 -14.77 -14.16 -28.09
N MET A 25 -13.66 -13.44 -27.95
CA MET A 25 -12.32 -14.04 -28.00
C MET A 25 -12.09 -15.03 -26.85
N ALA A 26 -12.46 -14.66 -25.64
CA ALA A 26 -12.32 -15.53 -24.46
C ALA A 26 -13.12 -16.82 -24.63
N ASN A 27 -14.36 -16.73 -25.09
CA ASN A 27 -15.20 -17.89 -25.37
C ASN A 27 -14.60 -18.79 -26.46
N ALA A 28 -14.07 -18.21 -27.53
CA ALA A 28 -13.43 -18.98 -28.61
C ALA A 28 -12.14 -19.66 -28.15
N LEU A 29 -11.39 -19.04 -27.26
CA LEU A 29 -10.16 -19.58 -26.66
C LEU A 29 -10.42 -20.47 -25.43
N ARG A 30 -11.65 -20.52 -24.93
CA ARG A 30 -12.04 -21.24 -23.70
C ARG A 30 -11.25 -20.78 -22.48
N VAL A 31 -10.99 -19.47 -22.36
CA VAL A 31 -10.32 -18.85 -21.21
C VAL A 31 -11.29 -17.93 -20.50
N PRO A 32 -11.15 -17.77 -19.16
CA PRO A 32 -11.98 -16.82 -18.42
C PRO A 32 -11.63 -15.38 -18.80
N VAL A 33 -12.60 -14.47 -18.70
CA VAL A 33 -12.39 -13.03 -18.71
C VAL A 33 -12.10 -12.58 -17.28
N THR A 34 -11.03 -11.82 -17.09
CA THR A 34 -10.65 -11.25 -15.78
C THR A 34 -10.63 -9.73 -15.85
N ASP A 35 -10.69 -9.06 -14.71
CA ASP A 35 -10.59 -7.59 -14.62
C ASP A 35 -9.14 -7.10 -14.57
N HIS A 36 -8.17 -8.01 -14.70
CA HIS A 36 -6.76 -7.65 -14.75
C HIS A 36 -6.39 -6.97 -16.06
N THR A 37 -5.54 -5.97 -15.96
CA THR A 37 -5.07 -5.14 -17.07
C THR A 37 -3.62 -5.44 -17.45
N TYR A 38 -3.11 -4.73 -18.44
CA TYR A 38 -1.70 -4.84 -18.82
C TYR A 38 -0.76 -4.38 -17.70
N GLU A 39 -1.17 -3.40 -16.92
CA GLU A 39 -0.44 -2.92 -15.75
C GLU A 39 -0.30 -4.00 -14.67
N ASP A 40 -1.35 -4.81 -14.43
CA ASP A 40 -1.26 -5.97 -13.53
C ASP A 40 -0.20 -6.98 -14.04
N CYS A 41 -0.15 -7.24 -15.35
CA CYS A 41 0.88 -8.11 -15.92
C CYS A 41 2.30 -7.52 -15.74
N ARG A 42 2.47 -6.22 -15.88
CA ARG A 42 3.75 -5.56 -15.61
C ARG A 42 4.15 -5.69 -14.14
N LEU A 43 3.23 -5.48 -13.21
CA LEU A 43 3.47 -5.67 -11.77
C LEU A 43 3.84 -7.12 -11.43
N MET A 44 3.18 -8.11 -12.05
CA MET A 44 3.53 -9.51 -11.90
C MET A 44 4.98 -9.79 -12.30
N ILE A 45 5.41 -9.25 -13.45
CA ILE A 45 6.80 -9.40 -13.92
C ILE A 45 7.76 -8.73 -12.95
N SER A 46 7.45 -7.51 -12.49
CA SER A 46 8.26 -6.79 -11.50
C SER A 46 8.33 -7.55 -10.17
N ALA A 47 7.23 -8.09 -9.67
CA ALA A 47 7.21 -8.92 -8.47
C ALA A 47 8.13 -10.15 -8.61
N GLY A 48 8.06 -10.86 -9.74
CA GLY A 48 8.95 -11.98 -10.04
C GLY A 48 10.43 -11.58 -10.06
N ASN A 49 10.77 -10.42 -10.63
CA ASN A 49 12.13 -9.90 -10.62
C ASN A 49 12.64 -9.58 -9.20
N LEU A 50 11.75 -9.21 -8.30
CA LEU A 50 12.00 -8.94 -6.89
C LEU A 50 11.94 -10.19 -6.01
N GLN A 51 11.88 -11.39 -6.61
CA GLN A 51 11.79 -12.68 -5.91
C GLN A 51 10.51 -12.86 -5.08
N LEU A 52 9.47 -12.09 -5.39
CA LEU A 52 8.13 -12.31 -4.84
C LEU A 52 7.36 -13.31 -5.71
N PRO A 53 6.32 -13.97 -5.16
CA PRO A 53 5.34 -14.66 -5.97
C PRO A 53 4.74 -13.71 -7.01
N MET A 54 4.68 -14.11 -8.28
CA MET A 54 4.22 -13.22 -9.36
C MET A 54 2.77 -12.74 -9.14
N GLU A 55 1.95 -13.58 -8.51
CA GLU A 55 0.56 -13.26 -8.14
C GLU A 55 0.44 -12.06 -7.20
N ALA A 56 1.50 -11.70 -6.46
CA ALA A 56 1.52 -10.48 -5.65
C ALA A 56 1.27 -9.22 -6.48
N GLY A 57 1.65 -9.23 -7.76
CA GLY A 57 1.37 -8.13 -8.69
C GLY A 57 -0.07 -8.05 -9.22
N LEU A 58 -0.92 -9.03 -8.94
CA LEU A 58 -2.33 -9.04 -9.37
C LEU A 58 -3.21 -8.23 -8.42
N VAL A 59 -3.11 -6.91 -8.47
CA VAL A 59 -3.75 -6.00 -7.50
C VAL A 59 -5.00 -5.30 -8.03
N GLU A 60 -5.46 -5.62 -9.24
CA GLU A 60 -6.50 -4.86 -9.95
C GLU A 60 -6.10 -3.37 -10.08
N PHE A 61 -4.92 -3.14 -10.68
CA PHE A 61 -4.27 -1.83 -10.80
C PHE A 61 -5.22 -0.69 -11.13
N THR A 62 -6.06 -0.87 -12.17
CA THR A 62 -6.99 0.19 -12.60
C THR A 62 -7.95 0.60 -11.49
N LYS A 63 -8.47 -0.35 -10.71
CA LYS A 63 -9.37 -0.06 -9.58
C LYS A 63 -8.64 0.65 -8.44
N LEU A 64 -7.40 0.22 -8.14
CA LEU A 64 -6.58 0.88 -7.12
C LEU A 64 -6.20 2.30 -7.54
N SER A 65 -5.68 2.47 -8.75
CA SER A 65 -5.28 3.76 -9.30
C SER A 65 -6.43 4.78 -9.27
N GLN A 66 -7.63 4.39 -9.70
CA GLN A 66 -8.80 5.26 -9.68
C GLN A 66 -9.24 5.64 -8.26
N LYS A 67 -9.26 4.68 -7.33
CA LYS A 67 -9.73 4.91 -5.95
C LYS A 67 -8.73 5.71 -5.11
N LEU A 68 -7.45 5.43 -5.27
CA LEU A 68 -6.40 5.99 -4.43
C LEU A 68 -5.67 7.16 -5.10
N LYS A 69 -5.99 7.45 -6.37
CA LYS A 69 -5.33 8.48 -7.19
C LYS A 69 -3.81 8.27 -7.30
N LEU A 70 -3.40 7.01 -7.35
CA LEU A 70 -2.01 6.60 -7.53
C LEU A 70 -1.75 6.33 -9.01
N ASP A 71 -0.60 6.78 -9.49
CA ASP A 71 -0.10 6.45 -10.83
C ASP A 71 0.75 5.16 -10.82
N TRP A 72 1.29 4.81 -11.99
CA TRP A 72 2.15 3.64 -12.16
C TRP A 72 3.41 3.72 -11.30
N ASP A 73 4.07 4.88 -11.27
CA ASP A 73 5.37 5.04 -10.61
C ASP A 73 5.20 4.92 -9.10
N ASN A 74 4.13 5.48 -8.53
CA ASN A 74 3.81 5.33 -7.12
C ASN A 74 3.57 3.87 -6.73
N ILE A 75 2.76 3.13 -7.49
CA ILE A 75 2.46 1.72 -7.18
C ILE A 75 3.69 0.84 -7.39
N HIS A 76 4.50 1.12 -8.41
CA HIS A 76 5.73 0.39 -8.65
C HIS A 76 6.76 0.60 -7.53
N GLN A 77 6.91 1.84 -7.06
CA GLN A 77 7.75 2.14 -5.89
C GLN A 77 7.25 1.42 -4.65
N CYS A 78 5.94 1.42 -4.39
CA CYS A 78 5.37 0.63 -3.28
C CYS A 78 5.69 -0.87 -3.39
N LEU A 79 5.79 -1.42 -4.62
CA LEU A 79 6.16 -2.81 -4.82
C LEU A 79 7.63 -3.08 -4.42
N ASP A 80 8.54 -2.17 -4.73
CA ASP A 80 9.95 -2.28 -4.35
C ASP A 80 10.10 -2.26 -2.82
N GLU A 81 9.40 -1.34 -2.15
CA GLU A 81 9.39 -1.23 -0.68
C GLU A 81 8.77 -2.45 -0.02
N TYR A 82 7.63 -2.91 -0.54
CA TYR A 82 6.97 -4.12 -0.07
C TYR A 82 7.89 -5.34 -0.18
N ALA A 83 8.59 -5.48 -1.31
CA ALA A 83 9.51 -6.57 -1.54
C ALA A 83 10.66 -6.59 -0.52
N ALA A 84 11.19 -5.42 -0.15
CA ALA A 84 12.25 -5.32 0.86
C ALA A 84 11.84 -5.93 2.21
N ILE A 85 10.54 -5.89 2.54
CA ILE A 85 10.01 -6.47 3.76
C ILE A 85 9.61 -7.94 3.55
N ALA A 86 8.88 -8.21 2.45
CA ALA A 86 8.24 -9.49 2.21
C ALA A 86 9.19 -10.59 1.73
N VAL A 87 10.36 -10.25 1.18
CA VAL A 87 11.34 -11.23 0.67
C VAL A 87 11.83 -12.19 1.75
N ALA A 88 11.84 -11.77 3.00
CA ALA A 88 12.19 -12.62 4.14
C ALA A 88 11.12 -13.68 4.47
N SER A 89 9.91 -13.50 3.97
CA SER A 89 8.77 -14.39 4.18
C SER A 89 8.73 -15.48 3.10
N LYS A 90 8.46 -16.73 3.50
CA LYS A 90 8.34 -17.85 2.57
C LYS A 90 7.17 -17.76 1.60
N GLY A 91 6.18 -16.89 1.88
CA GLY A 91 4.97 -16.72 1.07
C GLY A 91 4.91 -15.40 0.31
N GLY A 92 5.93 -14.55 0.42
CA GLY A 92 5.92 -13.22 -0.19
C GLY A 92 4.85 -12.28 0.38
N LYS A 93 4.34 -12.57 1.59
CA LYS A 93 3.46 -11.73 2.37
C LYS A 93 4.16 -11.27 3.64
N ILE A 94 3.79 -10.09 4.15
CA ILE A 94 4.40 -9.52 5.36
C ILE A 94 3.61 -9.98 6.57
N GLY A 95 4.23 -10.79 7.44
CA GLY A 95 3.72 -11.07 8.78
C GLY A 95 4.20 -10.05 9.80
N ILE A 96 3.68 -10.13 11.03
CA ILE A 96 4.06 -9.19 12.10
C ILE A 96 5.55 -9.32 12.47
N THR A 97 6.13 -10.49 12.32
CA THR A 97 7.56 -10.76 12.55
C THR A 97 8.45 -10.09 11.53
N GLU A 98 8.08 -10.17 10.25
CA GLU A 98 8.81 -9.52 9.16
C GLU A 98 8.74 -8.01 9.31
N LEU A 99 7.55 -7.46 9.64
CA LEU A 99 7.37 -6.03 9.90
C LEU A 99 8.21 -5.58 11.11
N ALA A 100 8.17 -6.31 12.23
CA ALA A 100 8.95 -6.02 13.43
C ALA A 100 10.46 -5.99 13.15
N ASN A 101 10.97 -6.98 12.41
CA ASN A 101 12.36 -7.07 12.03
C ASN A 101 12.80 -5.92 11.11
N TYR A 102 11.95 -5.56 10.14
CA TYR A 102 12.21 -4.45 9.23
C TYR A 102 12.28 -3.10 9.96
N LEU A 103 11.34 -2.86 10.85
CA LEU A 103 11.28 -1.65 11.67
C LEU A 103 12.29 -1.66 12.82
N LYS A 104 12.96 -2.80 13.09
CA LYS A 104 13.85 -3.03 14.24
C LYS A 104 13.16 -2.78 15.59
N LEU A 105 11.89 -3.14 15.68
CA LEU A 105 11.07 -2.97 16.87
C LEU A 105 10.72 -4.33 17.48
N ALA A 106 10.53 -4.34 18.81
CA ALA A 106 9.92 -5.48 19.49
C ALA A 106 8.44 -5.58 19.14
N ILE A 107 7.90 -6.82 19.13
CA ILE A 107 6.46 -7.03 18.95
C ILE A 107 5.74 -6.54 20.19
N SER A 108 5.09 -5.40 20.08
CA SER A 108 4.35 -4.70 21.12
C SER A 108 2.89 -4.50 20.70
N GLU A 109 2.05 -4.07 21.63
CA GLU A 109 0.65 -3.76 21.33
C GLU A 109 0.51 -2.63 20.29
N PRO A 110 1.28 -1.52 20.37
CA PRO A 110 1.25 -0.51 19.32
C PRO A 110 1.64 -1.06 17.94
N LEU A 111 2.63 -1.96 17.85
CA LEU A 111 3.00 -2.60 16.59
C LEU A 111 1.87 -3.48 16.04
N ARG A 112 1.13 -4.18 16.90
CA ARG A 112 -0.06 -4.95 16.51
C ARG A 112 -1.16 -4.04 15.96
N GLN A 113 -1.38 -2.89 16.59
CA GLN A 113 -2.36 -1.90 16.12
C GLN A 113 -1.95 -1.31 14.77
N LEU A 114 -0.65 -1.01 14.57
CA LEU A 114 -0.12 -0.59 13.27
C LEU A 114 -0.33 -1.68 12.22
N PHE A 115 0.03 -2.93 12.53
CA PHE A 115 -0.15 -4.07 11.64
C PHE A 115 -1.61 -4.24 11.22
N ALA A 116 -2.55 -4.12 12.16
CA ALA A 116 -3.99 -4.22 11.91
C ALA A 116 -4.56 -3.12 11.00
N LEU A 117 -3.86 -2.00 10.81
CA LEU A 117 -4.26 -0.98 9.82
C LEU A 117 -4.03 -1.47 8.39
N PHE A 118 -3.04 -2.34 8.20
CA PHE A 118 -2.73 -2.94 6.91
C PHE A 118 -3.48 -4.24 6.70
N ASP A 119 -3.44 -5.15 7.67
CA ASP A 119 -4.14 -6.45 7.66
C ASP A 119 -5.66 -6.25 7.81
N ARG A 120 -6.32 -5.94 6.72
CA ARG A 120 -7.74 -5.59 6.71
C ARG A 120 -8.67 -6.80 6.73
N ASN A 121 -8.20 -7.92 6.22
CA ASN A 121 -8.94 -9.16 6.19
C ASN A 121 -8.72 -10.00 7.46
N ASN A 122 -7.77 -9.58 8.35
CA ASN A 122 -7.37 -10.24 9.59
C ASN A 122 -6.89 -11.69 9.36
N ASP A 123 -6.17 -11.94 8.26
CA ASP A 123 -5.58 -13.26 8.01
C ASP A 123 -4.19 -13.42 8.67
N GLY A 124 -3.71 -12.38 9.35
CA GLY A 124 -2.40 -12.35 10.03
C GLY A 124 -1.23 -12.10 9.09
N SER A 125 -1.51 -11.69 7.86
CA SER A 125 -0.50 -11.35 6.87
C SER A 125 -0.95 -10.17 6.01
N ILE A 126 -0.01 -9.33 5.59
CA ILE A 126 -0.28 -8.18 4.72
C ILE A 126 0.14 -8.58 3.30
N ASP A 127 -0.79 -8.58 2.37
CA ASP A 127 -0.49 -8.71 0.95
C ASP A 127 -0.15 -7.35 0.32
N PHE A 128 0.34 -7.37 -0.93
CA PHE A 128 0.76 -6.13 -1.60
C PHE A 128 -0.39 -5.13 -1.80
N ARG A 129 -1.59 -5.61 -2.08
CA ARG A 129 -2.76 -4.75 -2.24
C ARG A 129 -3.14 -4.07 -0.92
N GLU A 130 -3.12 -4.81 0.17
CA GLU A 130 -3.36 -4.30 1.53
C GLU A 130 -2.29 -3.29 1.94
N TYR A 131 -1.03 -3.57 1.60
CA TYR A 131 0.08 -2.66 1.82
C TYR A 131 -0.13 -1.31 1.14
N VAL A 132 -0.45 -1.29 -0.15
CA VAL A 132 -0.73 -0.05 -0.91
C VAL A 132 -1.91 0.72 -0.30
N ILE A 133 -3.00 0.02 0.06
CA ILE A 133 -4.16 0.66 0.69
C ILE A 133 -3.80 1.22 2.06
N GLY A 134 -3.06 0.47 2.88
CA GLY A 134 -2.61 0.88 4.21
C GLY A 134 -1.74 2.13 4.16
N LEU A 135 -0.75 2.18 3.26
CA LEU A 135 0.07 3.37 3.03
C LEU A 135 -0.77 4.60 2.68
N THR A 136 -1.75 4.44 1.79
CA THR A 136 -2.62 5.57 1.40
C THR A 136 -3.45 6.08 2.57
N VAL A 137 -3.92 5.17 3.45
CA VAL A 137 -4.63 5.55 4.68
C VAL A 137 -3.71 6.28 5.64
N LEU A 138 -2.47 5.81 5.81
CA LEU A 138 -1.47 6.45 6.65
C LEU A 138 -1.04 7.82 6.13
N CYS A 139 -0.86 7.96 4.83
CA CYS A 139 -0.47 9.23 4.20
C CYS A 139 -1.63 10.22 4.06
N ASN A 140 -2.85 9.86 4.48
CA ASN A 140 -3.99 10.77 4.40
C ASN A 140 -3.96 11.78 5.56
N PRO A 141 -3.96 13.11 5.27
CA PRO A 141 -3.88 14.16 6.29
C PRO A 141 -5.01 14.11 7.33
N VAL A 142 -6.15 13.50 7.01
CA VAL A 142 -7.27 13.32 7.97
C VAL A 142 -6.90 12.37 9.13
N ASN A 143 -5.93 11.50 8.95
CA ASN A 143 -5.51 10.52 9.95
C ASN A 143 -4.24 10.93 10.72
N THR A 144 -3.71 12.13 10.46
CA THR A 144 -2.42 12.62 10.99
C THR A 144 -2.32 12.45 12.50
N GLU A 145 -3.34 12.82 13.25
CA GLU A 145 -3.34 12.74 14.70
C GLU A 145 -3.22 11.31 15.23
N LYS A 146 -3.96 10.36 14.66
CA LYS A 146 -3.85 8.93 15.01
C LYS A 146 -2.49 8.37 14.69
N ILE A 147 -1.92 8.76 13.54
CA ILE A 147 -0.59 8.32 13.12
C ILE A 147 0.47 8.84 14.07
N LEU A 148 0.39 10.11 14.46
CA LEU A 148 1.27 10.70 15.45
C LEU A 148 1.19 9.99 16.79
N GLN A 149 -0.02 9.76 17.32
CA GLN A 149 -0.22 9.03 18.57
C GLN A 149 0.35 7.60 18.52
N MET A 150 0.19 6.90 17.39
CA MET A 150 0.77 5.57 17.21
C MET A 150 2.29 5.63 17.09
N SER A 151 2.82 6.60 16.37
CA SER A 151 4.26 6.80 16.24
C SER A 151 4.89 7.06 17.60
N PHE A 152 4.31 7.94 18.42
CA PHE A 152 4.77 8.15 19.78
C PHE A 152 4.80 6.86 20.59
N LYS A 153 3.73 6.07 20.60
CA LYS A 153 3.68 4.79 21.31
C LYS A 153 4.64 3.73 20.81
N LEU A 154 5.06 3.82 19.54
CA LEU A 154 6.00 2.87 18.93
C LEU A 154 7.45 3.24 19.19
N PHE A 155 7.76 4.53 19.30
CA PHE A 155 9.12 5.06 19.21
C PHE A 155 9.58 5.80 20.45
N ASP A 156 8.69 6.05 21.40
CA ASP A 156 9.06 6.49 22.75
C ASP A 156 9.70 5.30 23.49
N LEU A 157 10.97 5.07 23.17
CA LEU A 157 11.75 3.94 23.71
C LEU A 157 12.32 4.21 25.11
N ASP A 158 12.34 5.46 25.55
CA ASP A 158 12.95 5.92 26.80
C ASP A 158 11.93 6.56 27.76
N ASP A 159 10.65 6.56 27.43
CA ASP A 159 9.56 7.16 28.21
C ASP A 159 9.80 8.65 28.55
N ASP A 160 10.59 9.35 27.72
CA ASP A 160 10.90 10.76 27.93
C ASP A 160 9.82 11.71 27.39
N VAL A 161 8.80 11.15 26.72
CA VAL A 161 7.64 11.88 26.19
C VAL A 161 7.99 12.87 25.06
N PHE A 162 9.19 12.82 24.50
CA PHE A 162 9.63 13.73 23.46
C PHE A 162 10.05 12.99 22.19
N ILE A 163 9.52 13.37 21.06
CA ILE A 163 10.05 13.01 19.73
C ILE A 163 10.36 14.30 18.99
N THR A 164 11.59 14.45 18.54
CA THR A 164 11.98 15.60 17.71
C THR A 164 11.45 15.45 16.29
N GLU A 165 11.27 16.58 15.58
CA GLU A 165 10.86 16.59 14.17
C GLU A 165 11.79 15.71 13.30
N GLN A 166 13.10 15.74 13.60
CA GLN A 166 14.11 14.98 12.87
C GLN A 166 14.01 13.48 13.13
N GLU A 167 13.74 13.07 14.38
CA GLU A 167 13.51 11.67 14.76
C GLU A 167 12.25 11.13 14.14
N LEU A 168 11.15 11.86 14.22
CA LEU A 168 9.91 11.46 13.56
C LEU A 168 10.09 11.37 12.03
N ALA A 169 10.80 12.32 11.41
CA ALA A 169 11.12 12.28 10.00
C ALA A 169 11.99 11.06 9.63
N ALA A 170 13.02 10.77 10.43
CA ALA A 170 13.90 9.62 10.22
C ALA A 170 13.13 8.30 10.37
N ILE A 171 12.29 8.21 11.37
CA ILE A 171 11.45 7.05 11.68
C ILE A 171 10.42 6.79 10.57
N LEU A 172 9.67 7.82 10.17
CA LEU A 172 8.66 7.70 9.13
C LEU A 172 9.29 7.43 7.75
N ARG A 173 10.46 8.02 7.46
CA ARG A 173 11.22 7.67 6.24
C ARG A 173 11.71 6.23 6.26
N ALA A 174 12.25 5.77 7.40
CA ALA A 174 12.74 4.39 7.54
C ALA A 174 11.59 3.37 7.55
N ALA A 175 10.46 3.72 8.17
CA ALA A 175 9.32 2.82 8.31
C ALA A 175 8.48 2.70 7.04
N PHE A 176 8.36 3.78 6.27
CA PHE A 176 7.42 3.86 5.14
C PHE A 176 8.08 4.12 3.80
N GLY A 177 9.44 4.17 3.75
CA GLY A 177 10.18 4.34 2.51
C GLY A 177 9.90 5.64 1.75
N VAL A 178 9.25 6.62 2.38
CA VAL A 178 8.87 7.89 1.75
C VAL A 178 10.00 8.91 1.93
N PRO A 179 10.92 9.06 0.95
CA PRO A 179 12.13 9.88 1.12
C PRO A 179 11.83 11.37 1.34
N ASN A 180 10.66 11.85 0.94
CA ASN A 180 10.25 13.25 0.95
C ASN A 180 9.02 13.53 1.81
N LEU A 181 8.79 12.76 2.88
CA LEU A 181 7.73 13.07 3.82
C LEU A 181 8.04 14.43 4.49
N ASP A 182 7.27 15.46 4.16
CA ASP A 182 7.38 16.79 4.78
C ASP A 182 6.72 16.75 6.16
N VAL A 183 7.51 16.33 7.14
CA VAL A 183 7.10 16.23 8.54
C VAL A 183 6.92 17.62 9.16
N SER A 184 7.55 18.63 8.59
CA SER A 184 7.44 20.04 9.06
C SER A 184 6.00 20.56 8.99
N ARG A 185 5.18 20.04 8.07
CA ARG A 185 3.75 20.37 8.03
C ARG A 185 2.97 19.74 9.17
N LEU A 186 3.31 18.50 9.52
CA LEU A 186 2.73 17.78 10.66
C LEU A 186 3.05 18.49 11.98
N PHE A 187 4.29 18.99 12.13
CA PHE A 187 4.71 19.72 13.32
C PHE A 187 4.16 21.16 13.43
N ARG A 188 3.89 21.84 12.30
CA ARG A 188 3.33 23.19 12.32
C ARG A 188 1.85 23.27 12.66
N GLU A 189 1.11 22.20 12.49
CA GLU A 189 -0.33 22.12 12.82
C GLU A 189 -0.58 21.80 14.29
N ILE A 190 0.47 21.49 15.07
CA ILE A 190 0.39 21.22 16.49
C ILE A 190 0.65 22.54 17.25
N PRO A 191 -0.30 23.08 18.01
CA PRO A 191 -0.10 24.29 18.78
C PRO A 191 0.82 24.01 19.98
N GLY A 192 2.09 24.44 19.92
CA GLY A 192 3.05 24.35 21.02
C GLY A 192 4.50 24.32 20.52
N GLN A 193 5.27 25.36 20.83
CA GLN A 193 6.63 25.60 20.33
C GLN A 193 7.62 24.49 20.69
N ASN A 194 8.40 24.07 19.71
CA ASN A 194 9.69 23.35 19.76
C ASN A 194 9.81 21.99 20.46
N SER A 195 8.80 21.53 21.16
CA SER A 195 8.68 20.17 21.69
C SER A 195 7.21 19.84 21.91
N VAL A 196 6.73 18.73 21.39
CA VAL A 196 5.34 18.32 21.56
C VAL A 196 5.19 17.63 22.90
N HIS A 197 4.59 18.33 23.88
CA HIS A 197 4.11 17.72 25.12
C HIS A 197 2.76 17.09 24.86
N PHE A 198 2.65 15.78 24.92
CA PHE A 198 1.37 15.10 25.12
C PHE A 198 1.25 14.73 26.59
N THR A 199 0.46 15.49 27.34
CA THR A 199 -0.05 15.02 28.63
C THR A 199 -1.08 13.93 28.34
N GLN A 200 -0.85 12.75 28.92
CA GLN A 200 -1.90 11.74 29.08
C GLN A 200 -2.96 12.32 30.02
N ASP A 201 -4.00 12.90 29.48
CA ASP A 201 -5.25 13.06 30.21
C ASP A 201 -6.29 12.12 29.55
N LEU A 202 -6.46 10.97 30.25
CA LEU A 202 -7.55 9.98 30.32
C LEU A 202 -8.34 9.66 29.06
#